data_cd45281f910a41b542016a6771fa1f9c
#
_entry.id   cd45281f910a41b542016a6771fa1f9c
#
_cell.length_a   1.000
_cell.length_b   1.000
_cell.length_c   1.000
_cell.angle_alpha   90.00
_cell.angle_beta   90.00
_cell.angle_gamma   90.00
#
_symmetry.space_group_name_H-M   'P 1'
#
loop_
_entity.id
_entity.type
_entity.pdbx_description
1 polymer ?
#
loop_
_entity_poly.entity_id
_entity_poly.type
_entity_poly.pdbx_seq_one_letter_code
_entity_poly.pdbx_strand_id
1 'polypeptide(L)'
;MDYRRNCLTRGRSMALTGTLPVLSVFCFCQPAWSDHATATDLNDAIMHSCADVDFRYRYERVDQENFSKNANASTLRSRLTWHTATLHNWVGLVEVDNIAAIGSERYNSTVNGKTQYPVVADPTDTDLNRIQVQYKTKPFTGTLGRQRINQDNQRFVGGVGWRQNEQTFDGGRAEFSMGYYAKGWRGDVAWIGNVNRVFGPDGPNADLRGTVIPVRLPYTPVENHELVPYLYWFDFDSGRNNSNGENFSTGTLGLHYHGSCPRGQRSFAWDWWLSAAIQKDIENNPKDYTERYFLAESNVKFEHFSFGGGYEYLGGTGKAAFITPLATLHKFQGWADQFLNTPVDGVGDAYVKGGFKWGSFNFGLIYHNFRSTTGGLDYGNETDAVAEFKVNRWLKLQAKYADYRADEFSQDTEKFWFSILINPSAPK
;
A
#
# COMPACT_ATOMS: atom_id res chain seq x y z
N MET A 1 38.80 14.76 0.92
CA MET A 1 38.96 14.19 -0.43
C MET A 1 37.70 14.45 -1.18
N ASP A 2 37.84 15.35 -2.17
CA ASP A 2 36.79 15.90 -3.00
C ASP A 2 36.11 14.86 -3.88
N TYR A 3 34.76 14.89 -3.91
CA TYR A 3 34.01 14.43 -5.06
C TYR A 3 33.09 15.57 -5.53
N ARG A 4 33.64 16.40 -6.38
CA ARG A 4 32.92 17.38 -7.19
C ARG A 4 32.73 16.84 -8.60
N ARG A 5 31.52 17.13 -9.16
CA ARG A 5 31.17 17.34 -10.58
C ARG A 5 30.93 16.11 -11.44
N ASN A 6 29.74 16.14 -12.08
CA ASN A 6 29.68 16.48 -13.52
C ASN A 6 28.21 16.70 -13.96
N CYS A 7 27.82 17.98 -14.03
CA CYS A 7 26.82 18.45 -14.99
C CYS A 7 27.58 18.93 -16.22
N LEU A 8 27.42 18.25 -17.33
CA LEU A 8 28.01 18.67 -18.61
C LEU A 8 27.06 19.63 -19.33
N THR A 9 27.39 20.92 -19.29
CA THR A 9 26.90 21.95 -20.21
C THR A 9 27.72 21.88 -21.51
N ARG A 10 27.04 21.63 -22.63
CA ARG A 10 27.45 22.12 -23.96
C ARG A 10 26.21 22.50 -24.74
N GLY A 11 25.89 23.77 -24.70
CA GLY A 11 24.95 24.40 -25.61
C GLY A 11 25.71 25.37 -26.51
N ARG A 12 25.59 25.23 -27.83
CA ARG A 12 25.91 26.28 -28.81
C ARG A 12 24.64 27.09 -29.05
N SER A 13 24.80 28.38 -28.91
CA SER A 13 23.82 29.43 -29.20
C SER A 13 23.40 29.45 -30.66
N MET A 14 22.09 29.50 -30.92
CA MET A 14 21.52 30.20 -32.06
C MET A 14 20.35 31.05 -31.55
N ALA A 15 20.47 32.32 -31.77
CA ALA A 15 19.48 33.31 -31.39
C ALA A 15 18.26 33.21 -32.30
N LEU A 16 17.08 33.10 -31.71
CA LEU A 16 15.81 33.46 -32.33
C LEU A 16 14.95 34.15 -31.26
N THR A 17 14.71 35.44 -31.50
CA THR A 17 13.87 36.32 -30.70
C THR A 17 12.41 35.89 -30.80
N GLY A 18 11.77 35.62 -29.65
CA GLY A 18 10.34 35.34 -29.57
C GLY A 18 9.95 35.00 -28.15
N THR A 19 9.38 35.98 -27.45
CA THR A 19 8.92 35.93 -26.06
C THR A 19 7.93 34.80 -25.76
N LEU A 20 8.30 33.91 -24.88
CA LEU A 20 7.47 33.26 -23.82
C LEU A 20 8.39 32.50 -22.87
N PRO A 21 8.56 32.93 -21.63
CA PRO A 21 9.37 32.22 -20.67
C PRO A 21 8.46 31.54 -19.67
N VAL A 22 8.15 30.25 -19.83
CA VAL A 22 7.86 29.30 -18.73
C VAL A 22 7.96 27.89 -19.29
N LEU A 23 9.15 27.44 -19.57
CA LEU A 23 9.45 26.00 -19.69
C LEU A 23 10.95 25.82 -19.43
N SER A 24 11.34 26.03 -18.19
CA SER A 24 12.71 25.79 -17.77
C SER A 24 12.77 24.62 -16.80
N VAL A 25 13.33 23.53 -17.32
CA VAL A 25 14.17 22.59 -16.60
C VAL A 25 13.48 21.78 -15.52
N PHE A 26 12.68 20.82 -15.91
CA PHE A 26 12.49 19.63 -15.07
C PHE A 26 13.76 18.78 -15.15
N CYS A 27 14.58 18.85 -14.11
CA CYS A 27 15.68 17.94 -13.92
C CYS A 27 15.09 16.63 -13.38
N PHE A 28 15.15 15.54 -14.14
CA PHE A 28 14.80 14.22 -13.62
C PHE A 28 15.86 13.81 -12.61
N CYS A 29 15.50 13.78 -11.34
CA CYS A 29 16.36 13.38 -10.25
C CYS A 29 16.30 11.87 -10.00
N GLN A 30 17.43 11.32 -9.60
CA GLN A 30 17.45 9.95 -9.09
C GLN A 30 16.86 9.93 -7.68
N PRO A 31 15.93 9.03 -7.35
CA PRO A 31 15.35 8.98 -6.02
C PRO A 31 16.31 8.33 -5.03
N ALA A 32 17.19 9.12 -4.44
CA ALA A 32 17.75 8.82 -3.16
C ALA A 32 17.24 9.89 -2.20
N TRP A 33 16.31 9.55 -1.36
CA TRP A 33 15.70 10.44 -0.34
C TRP A 33 16.72 11.05 0.63
N SER A 34 18.00 10.73 0.47
CA SER A 34 19.09 11.22 1.33
C SER A 34 19.84 12.44 0.80
N ASP A 35 19.69 12.80 -0.49
CA ASP A 35 20.51 13.84 -1.12
C ASP A 35 19.66 14.88 -1.89
N HIS A 36 18.61 15.42 -1.26
CA HIS A 36 18.02 16.66 -1.78
C HIS A 36 19.08 17.77 -1.67
N ALA A 37 19.32 18.49 -2.76
CA ALA A 37 20.15 19.67 -2.72
C ALA A 37 19.69 20.57 -1.56
N THR A 38 20.63 21.08 -0.75
CA THR A 38 20.30 22.01 0.32
C THR A 38 20.14 23.39 -0.29
N ALA A 39 18.96 23.97 -0.12
CA ALA A 39 18.62 25.30 -0.61
C ALA A 39 18.92 26.37 0.46
N THR A 40 19.22 27.57 0.01
CA THR A 40 19.51 28.72 0.87
C THR A 40 18.28 29.59 1.13
N ASP A 41 17.34 29.60 0.19
CA ASP A 41 16.07 30.34 0.27
C ASP A 41 14.98 29.60 -0.52
N LEU A 42 13.75 30.13 -0.49
CA LEU A 42 12.59 29.53 -1.15
C LEU A 42 12.74 29.47 -2.69
N ASN A 43 13.31 30.50 -3.30
CA ASN A 43 13.54 30.50 -4.74
C ASN A 43 14.54 29.42 -5.13
N ASP A 44 15.61 29.27 -4.37
CA ASP A 44 16.64 28.23 -4.55
C ASP A 44 16.01 26.83 -4.36
N ALA A 45 15.13 26.67 -3.36
CA ALA A 45 14.43 25.40 -3.15
C ALA A 45 13.51 24.99 -4.31
N ILE A 46 12.88 25.96 -4.97
CA ILE A 46 12.05 25.74 -6.15
C ILE A 46 12.91 25.49 -7.38
N MET A 47 13.95 26.28 -7.59
CA MET A 47 14.82 26.17 -8.77
C MET A 47 15.64 24.86 -8.81
N HIS A 48 15.91 24.25 -7.65
CA HIS A 48 16.56 22.96 -7.51
C HIS A 48 15.59 21.84 -7.15
N SER A 49 14.30 22.02 -7.43
CA SER A 49 13.27 21.00 -7.29
C SER A 49 13.47 19.86 -8.28
N CYS A 50 12.91 18.70 -7.97
CA CYS A 50 12.96 17.52 -8.79
C CYS A 50 11.56 17.03 -9.15
N ALA A 51 11.44 16.39 -10.31
CA ALA A 51 10.21 15.72 -10.72
C ALA A 51 10.51 14.29 -11.16
N ASP A 52 9.68 13.37 -10.68
CA ASP A 52 9.69 11.97 -11.06
C ASP A 52 8.41 11.62 -11.80
N VAL A 53 8.51 10.75 -12.79
CA VAL A 53 7.36 10.18 -13.48
C VAL A 53 7.35 8.67 -13.34
N ASP A 54 6.14 8.12 -13.21
CA ASP A 54 5.89 6.70 -13.10
C ASP A 54 4.68 6.33 -13.94
N PHE A 55 4.79 5.26 -14.75
CA PHE A 55 3.68 4.76 -15.55
C PHE A 55 3.41 3.32 -15.18
N ARG A 56 2.13 2.98 -15.02
CA ARG A 56 1.69 1.61 -14.80
C ARG A 56 0.52 1.28 -15.73
N TYR A 57 0.80 0.54 -16.79
CA TYR A 57 -0.24 -0.14 -17.53
C TYR A 57 -0.65 -1.40 -16.79
N ARG A 58 -1.97 -1.66 -16.71
CA ARG A 58 -2.54 -2.88 -16.15
C ARG A 58 -3.70 -3.37 -17.00
N TYR A 59 -3.65 -4.64 -17.32
CA TYR A 59 -4.80 -5.43 -17.73
C TYR A 59 -5.22 -6.31 -16.56
N GLU A 60 -6.52 -6.30 -16.22
CA GLU A 60 -7.12 -7.14 -15.17
C GLU A 60 -8.36 -7.82 -15.74
N ARG A 61 -8.40 -9.16 -15.72
CA ARG A 61 -9.58 -9.97 -16.01
C ARG A 61 -10.11 -10.55 -14.72
N VAL A 62 -11.44 -10.49 -14.56
CA VAL A 62 -12.16 -11.15 -13.46
C VAL A 62 -13.27 -11.99 -14.06
N ASP A 63 -13.25 -13.27 -13.74
CA ASP A 63 -14.29 -14.26 -14.01
C ASP A 63 -14.87 -14.69 -12.66
N GLN A 64 -16.14 -14.41 -12.43
CA GLN A 64 -16.83 -14.68 -11.16
C GLN A 64 -18.18 -15.29 -11.45
N GLU A 65 -18.50 -16.43 -10.86
CA GLU A 65 -19.59 -17.31 -11.25
C GLU A 65 -20.97 -16.64 -11.28
N ASN A 66 -21.28 -15.75 -10.36
CA ASN A 66 -22.59 -15.07 -10.28
C ASN A 66 -22.75 -13.89 -11.25
N PHE A 67 -21.77 -13.63 -12.13
CA PHE A 67 -21.86 -12.61 -13.17
C PHE A 67 -22.00 -13.25 -14.54
N SER A 68 -22.91 -12.70 -15.35
CA SER A 68 -23.10 -13.16 -16.75
C SER A 68 -21.98 -12.71 -17.71
N LYS A 69 -21.12 -11.81 -17.27
CA LYS A 69 -20.05 -11.21 -18.06
C LYS A 69 -18.78 -11.10 -17.24
N ASN A 70 -17.65 -11.45 -17.85
CA ASN A 70 -16.35 -11.28 -17.23
C ASN A 70 -15.91 -9.82 -17.30
N ALA A 71 -15.31 -9.30 -16.24
CA ALA A 71 -14.64 -8.02 -16.30
C ALA A 71 -13.34 -8.10 -17.09
N ASN A 72 -13.07 -7.04 -17.86
CA ASN A 72 -11.81 -6.84 -18.58
C ASN A 72 -11.46 -5.36 -18.47
N ALA A 73 -10.63 -5.02 -17.49
CA ALA A 73 -10.12 -3.69 -17.27
C ALA A 73 -8.75 -3.52 -17.91
N SER A 74 -8.59 -2.49 -18.71
CA SER A 74 -7.32 -2.11 -19.31
C SER A 74 -7.09 -0.65 -18.98
N THR A 75 -6.16 -0.36 -18.08
CA THR A 75 -5.96 0.98 -17.49
C THR A 75 -4.49 1.38 -17.52
N LEU A 76 -4.25 2.68 -17.68
CA LEU A 76 -2.93 3.30 -17.57
C LEU A 76 -2.96 4.34 -16.46
N ARG A 77 -2.12 4.18 -15.45
CA ARG A 77 -1.82 5.25 -14.50
C ARG A 77 -0.58 5.99 -14.95
N SER A 78 -0.67 7.31 -14.99
CA SER A 78 0.45 8.24 -15.17
C SER A 78 0.58 9.06 -13.90
N ARG A 79 1.72 8.96 -13.21
CA ARG A 79 2.00 9.66 -11.96
C ARG A 79 3.13 10.67 -12.17
N LEU A 80 2.92 11.89 -11.71
CA LEU A 80 3.93 12.93 -11.62
C LEU A 80 4.13 13.28 -10.14
N THR A 81 5.33 13.10 -9.64
CA THR A 81 5.73 13.52 -8.29
C THR A 81 6.73 14.65 -8.40
N TRP A 82 6.42 15.80 -7.80
CA TRP A 82 7.32 16.94 -7.70
C TRP A 82 7.68 17.18 -6.23
N HIS A 83 8.95 17.47 -5.95
CA HIS A 83 9.38 17.84 -4.62
C HIS A 83 10.45 18.93 -4.66
N THR A 84 10.43 19.80 -3.65
CA THR A 84 11.41 20.90 -3.52
C THR A 84 12.78 20.35 -3.12
N ALA A 85 13.83 21.13 -3.33
CA ALA A 85 15.06 20.94 -2.58
C ALA A 85 14.81 21.20 -1.07
N THR A 86 15.70 20.73 -0.23
CA THR A 86 15.58 20.86 1.23
C THR A 86 15.94 22.28 1.67
N LEU A 87 15.01 23.02 2.27
CA LEU A 87 15.21 24.35 2.85
C LEU A 87 15.09 24.25 4.39
N HIS A 88 16.18 24.44 5.13
CA HIS A 88 16.18 24.40 6.61
C HIS A 88 15.47 23.15 7.18
N ASN A 89 15.70 21.98 6.63
CA ASN A 89 15.06 20.70 6.93
C ASN A 89 13.61 20.55 6.45
N TRP A 90 13.06 21.52 5.73
CA TRP A 90 11.72 21.43 5.14
C TRP A 90 11.77 20.96 3.68
N VAL A 91 10.84 20.09 3.31
CA VAL A 91 10.61 19.62 1.94
C VAL A 91 9.12 19.70 1.63
N GLY A 92 8.77 20.30 0.52
CA GLY A 92 7.42 20.25 -0.05
C GLY A 92 7.31 19.14 -1.09
N LEU A 93 6.15 18.47 -1.16
CA LEU A 93 5.85 17.45 -2.17
C LEU A 93 4.44 17.63 -2.70
N VAL A 94 4.31 17.50 -4.03
CA VAL A 94 3.03 17.42 -4.74
C VAL A 94 3.08 16.21 -5.68
N GLU A 95 2.05 15.38 -5.68
CA GLU A 95 1.93 14.22 -6.57
C GLU A 95 0.53 14.17 -7.16
N VAL A 96 0.48 14.05 -8.48
CA VAL A 96 -0.76 13.96 -9.26
C VAL A 96 -0.78 12.64 -10.00
N ASP A 97 -1.91 11.94 -9.93
CA ASP A 97 -2.20 10.72 -10.68
C ASP A 97 -3.25 11.02 -11.75
N ASN A 98 -3.05 10.45 -12.93
CA ASN A 98 -4.07 10.33 -13.96
C ASN A 98 -4.26 8.86 -14.29
N ILE A 99 -5.48 8.37 -14.18
CA ILE A 99 -5.89 7.02 -14.56
C ILE A 99 -6.78 7.11 -15.78
N ALA A 100 -6.33 6.48 -16.88
CA ALA A 100 -7.07 6.42 -18.13
C ALA A 100 -7.41 4.97 -18.51
N ALA A 101 -8.62 4.73 -19.02
CA ALA A 101 -8.98 3.47 -19.64
C ALA A 101 -8.35 3.39 -21.03
N ILE A 102 -7.76 2.24 -21.36
CA ILE A 102 -7.22 1.96 -22.68
C ILE A 102 -8.21 1.06 -23.43
N GLY A 103 -8.98 1.65 -24.35
CA GLY A 103 -10.06 0.99 -25.08
C GLY A 103 -11.40 1.02 -24.33
N SER A 104 -12.20 -0.04 -24.49
CA SER A 104 -13.54 -0.09 -23.90
C SER A 104 -13.52 -0.55 -22.45
N GLU A 105 -14.22 0.19 -21.59
CA GLU A 105 -14.43 -0.22 -20.20
C GLU A 105 -15.46 -1.36 -20.12
N ARG A 106 -14.97 -2.58 -19.98
CA ARG A 106 -15.80 -3.78 -19.76
C ARG A 106 -15.58 -4.31 -18.33
N TYR A 107 -15.78 -3.47 -17.33
CA TYR A 107 -15.65 -3.77 -15.92
C TYR A 107 -16.49 -2.78 -15.10
N ASN A 108 -16.82 -3.12 -13.88
CA ASN A 108 -17.44 -2.22 -12.92
C ASN A 108 -16.35 -1.47 -12.15
N SER A 109 -16.17 -0.18 -12.43
CA SER A 109 -15.20 0.65 -11.71
C SER A 109 -15.73 1.19 -10.38
N THR A 110 -16.95 0.84 -10.00
CA THR A 110 -17.78 1.38 -8.90
C THR A 110 -18.43 2.73 -9.18
N VAL A 111 -17.96 3.49 -10.18
CA VAL A 111 -18.50 4.81 -10.55
C VAL A 111 -19.08 4.87 -11.97
N ASN A 112 -18.78 3.90 -12.84
CA ASN A 112 -19.19 3.91 -14.24
C ASN A 112 -20.57 3.26 -14.51
N GLY A 113 -21.28 2.83 -13.46
CA GLY A 113 -22.62 2.23 -13.53
C GLY A 113 -22.70 0.86 -14.21
N LYS A 114 -21.58 0.19 -14.49
CA LYS A 114 -21.53 -1.08 -15.23
C LYS A 114 -21.65 -2.29 -14.30
N THR A 115 -22.71 -2.35 -13.51
CA THR A 115 -22.94 -3.36 -12.46
C THR A 115 -23.11 -4.80 -12.96
N GLN A 116 -23.26 -5.00 -14.27
CA GLN A 116 -23.33 -6.33 -14.90
C GLN A 116 -21.97 -7.04 -15.01
N TYR A 117 -20.88 -6.36 -14.65
CA TYR A 117 -19.53 -6.91 -14.61
C TYR A 117 -19.03 -7.01 -13.17
N PRO A 118 -18.14 -7.96 -12.86
CA PRO A 118 -17.39 -7.95 -11.61
C PRO A 118 -16.65 -6.63 -11.38
N VAL A 119 -16.40 -6.32 -10.11
CA VAL A 119 -15.73 -5.08 -9.70
C VAL A 119 -14.23 -5.14 -9.96
N VAL A 120 -13.73 -4.11 -10.64
CA VAL A 120 -12.32 -3.71 -10.67
C VAL A 120 -12.27 -2.25 -10.24
N ALA A 121 -11.89 -1.99 -9.00
CA ALA A 121 -11.95 -0.66 -8.39
C ALA A 121 -10.79 0.24 -8.86
N ASP A 122 -10.71 0.44 -10.17
CA ASP A 122 -9.74 1.33 -10.83
C ASP A 122 -10.53 2.34 -11.71
N PRO A 123 -11.26 3.31 -11.10
CA PRO A 123 -11.97 4.34 -11.85
C PRO A 123 -11.00 5.24 -12.61
N THR A 124 -11.48 5.77 -13.74
CA THR A 124 -10.74 6.76 -14.54
C THR A 124 -10.95 8.14 -13.97
N ASP A 125 -9.86 8.77 -13.56
CA ASP A 125 -9.87 10.13 -13.01
C ASP A 125 -8.51 10.81 -13.11
N THR A 126 -8.45 12.06 -12.64
CA THR A 126 -7.21 12.78 -12.36
C THR A 126 -7.31 13.34 -10.96
N ASP A 127 -6.46 12.89 -10.06
CA ASP A 127 -6.52 13.27 -8.65
C ASP A 127 -5.18 13.82 -8.13
N LEU A 128 -5.28 14.73 -7.16
CA LEU A 128 -4.17 15.17 -6.35
C LEU A 128 -3.89 14.08 -5.28
N ASN A 129 -3.00 13.15 -5.63
CA ASN A 129 -2.72 12.00 -4.79
C ASN A 129 -2.02 12.36 -3.47
N ARG A 130 -1.04 13.28 -3.52
CA ARG A 130 -0.38 13.79 -2.31
C ARG A 130 -0.09 15.28 -2.43
N ILE A 131 -0.26 15.99 -1.33
CA ILE A 131 0.22 17.36 -1.11
C ILE A 131 0.62 17.50 0.33
N GLN A 132 1.92 17.61 0.60
CA GLN A 132 2.44 17.60 1.95
C GLN A 132 3.66 18.49 2.10
N VAL A 133 3.87 18.93 3.33
CA VAL A 133 5.11 19.52 3.79
C VAL A 133 5.70 18.65 4.89
N GLN A 134 7.00 18.44 4.83
CA GLN A 134 7.73 17.58 5.77
C GLN A 134 8.91 18.33 6.39
N TYR A 135 9.00 18.30 7.71
CA TYR A 135 10.17 18.72 8.46
C TYR A 135 10.96 17.51 8.91
N LYS A 136 12.25 17.43 8.55
CA LYS A 136 13.05 16.22 8.76
C LYS A 136 14.39 16.50 9.39
N THR A 137 14.61 15.90 10.56
CA THR A 137 15.90 15.83 11.25
C THR A 137 16.23 14.37 11.53
N LYS A 138 17.45 14.09 12.05
CA LYS A 138 17.81 12.69 12.36
C LYS A 138 16.88 12.01 13.38
N PRO A 139 16.48 12.65 14.52
CA PRO A 139 15.63 12.00 15.49
C PRO A 139 14.13 12.17 15.21
N PHE A 140 13.74 13.07 14.29
CA PHE A 140 12.34 13.46 14.14
C PHE A 140 11.97 13.75 12.69
N THR A 141 10.79 13.27 12.28
CA THR A 141 10.13 13.64 11.03
C THR A 141 8.68 14.03 11.35
N GLY A 142 8.30 15.26 11.01
CA GLY A 142 6.92 15.73 11.05
C GLY A 142 6.40 15.89 9.62
N THR A 143 5.21 15.40 9.35
CA THR A 143 4.54 15.53 8.04
C THR A 143 3.15 16.11 8.21
N LEU A 144 2.78 17.09 7.41
CA LEU A 144 1.46 17.70 7.41
C LEU A 144 0.92 17.75 5.97
N GLY A 145 -0.36 17.39 5.81
CA GLY A 145 -1.08 17.40 4.54
C GLY A 145 -1.54 16.01 4.11
N ARG A 146 -1.89 15.88 2.80
CA ARG A 146 -2.27 14.61 2.20
C ARG A 146 -1.03 13.77 1.96
N GLN A 147 -0.94 12.63 2.61
CA GLN A 147 0.25 11.79 2.66
C GLN A 147 -0.08 10.31 2.51
N ARG A 148 0.90 9.53 2.06
CA ARG A 148 0.85 8.07 2.10
C ARG A 148 1.35 7.58 3.45
N ILE A 149 0.59 6.70 4.10
CA ILE A 149 1.01 6.04 5.34
C ILE A 149 0.98 4.53 5.11
N ASN A 150 2.13 3.89 5.27
CA ASN A 150 2.26 2.45 5.27
C ASN A 150 2.89 2.04 6.59
N GLN A 151 2.17 1.29 7.41
CA GLN A 151 2.67 0.81 8.70
C GLN A 151 2.88 -0.70 8.66
N ASP A 152 4.03 -1.15 9.12
CA ASP A 152 4.40 -2.56 9.25
C ASP A 152 4.20 -3.35 7.95
N ASN A 153 3.44 -4.45 8.02
CA ASN A 153 3.03 -5.22 6.86
C ASN A 153 1.78 -4.65 6.15
N GLN A 154 1.26 -3.49 6.58
CA GLN A 154 0.04 -2.83 6.07
C GLN A 154 -1.26 -3.58 6.39
N ARG A 155 -1.25 -4.43 7.44
CA ARG A 155 -2.45 -5.16 7.86
C ARG A 155 -3.51 -4.26 8.49
N PHE A 156 -3.10 -3.15 9.11
CA PHE A 156 -4.00 -2.19 9.77
C PHE A 156 -4.05 -0.85 9.05
N VAL A 157 -2.90 -0.32 8.61
CA VAL A 157 -2.81 0.96 7.91
C VAL A 157 -1.90 0.82 6.70
N GLY A 158 -2.44 1.05 5.52
CA GLY A 158 -1.71 0.95 4.26
C GLY A 158 -2.27 1.82 3.15
N GLY A 159 -1.42 2.14 2.17
CA GLY A 159 -1.76 3.01 1.04
C GLY A 159 -2.46 2.31 -0.13
N VAL A 160 -2.71 1.02 -0.05
CA VAL A 160 -3.36 0.23 -1.12
C VAL A 160 -2.71 0.45 -2.50
N GLY A 161 -1.38 0.58 -2.55
CA GLY A 161 -0.62 0.87 -3.79
C GLY A 161 -0.74 -0.19 -4.89
N TRP A 162 -1.47 -1.27 -4.61
CA TRP A 162 -1.88 -2.27 -5.59
C TRP A 162 -2.84 -1.68 -6.63
N ARG A 163 -3.88 -0.92 -6.22
CA ARG A 163 -4.85 -0.30 -7.13
C ARG A 163 -4.22 0.85 -7.92
N GLN A 164 -4.87 1.29 -9.00
CA GLN A 164 -4.40 2.41 -9.80
C GLN A 164 -4.47 3.71 -8.98
N ASN A 165 -5.60 3.97 -8.31
CA ASN A 165 -5.69 4.97 -7.26
C ASN A 165 -5.16 4.40 -5.94
N GLU A 166 -4.48 5.22 -5.15
CA GLU A 166 -3.99 4.84 -3.84
C GLU A 166 -4.91 5.33 -2.73
N GLN A 167 -4.78 4.71 -1.56
CA GLN A 167 -5.33 5.24 -0.32
C GLN A 167 -4.34 6.24 0.28
N THR A 168 -4.81 7.47 0.55
CA THR A 168 -4.02 8.53 1.16
C THR A 168 -4.73 9.15 2.34
N PHE A 169 -3.99 9.87 3.19
CA PHE A 169 -4.44 10.30 4.51
C PHE A 169 -4.22 11.80 4.66
N ASP A 170 -5.29 12.55 4.98
CA ASP A 170 -5.24 13.99 5.20
C ASP A 170 -5.08 14.29 6.70
N GLY A 171 -3.91 14.78 7.11
CA GLY A 171 -3.64 15.05 8.52
C GLY A 171 -2.18 15.32 8.83
N GLY A 172 -1.82 15.14 10.11
CA GLY A 172 -0.47 15.29 10.63
C GLY A 172 0.10 13.98 11.14
N ARG A 173 1.40 13.75 10.92
CA ARG A 173 2.15 12.59 11.42
C ARG A 173 3.47 13.01 12.03
N ALA A 174 3.82 12.41 13.15
CA ALA A 174 5.09 12.56 13.82
C ALA A 174 5.78 11.20 13.96
N GLU A 175 6.98 11.09 13.44
CA GLU A 175 7.87 9.94 13.59
C GLU A 175 9.10 10.38 14.36
N PHE A 176 9.50 9.61 15.38
CA PHE A 176 10.66 9.96 16.18
C PHE A 176 11.45 8.74 16.63
N SER A 177 12.73 8.93 16.89
CA SER A 177 13.67 7.90 17.32
C SER A 177 14.35 8.32 18.62
N MET A 178 14.26 7.44 19.61
CA MET A 178 14.92 7.60 20.91
C MET A 178 15.88 6.42 21.10
N GLY A 179 17.06 6.47 20.49
CA GLY A 179 18.02 5.38 20.57
C GLY A 179 19.28 5.64 19.79
N TYR A 180 20.30 4.88 20.12
CA TYR A 180 21.59 4.88 19.45
C TYR A 180 21.65 3.73 18.46
N TYR A 181 22.07 3.97 17.20
CA TYR A 181 22.27 2.93 16.16
C TYR A 181 21.09 2.00 16.02
N ALA A 182 20.24 1.87 15.29
CA ALA A 182 19.17 0.89 15.03
C ALA A 182 18.57 0.14 16.24
N LYS A 183 18.94 0.53 17.48
CA LYS A 183 18.42 -0.03 18.74
C LYS A 183 17.68 1.04 19.54
N GLY A 184 16.69 0.63 20.33
CA GLY A 184 15.90 1.50 21.18
C GLY A 184 14.47 1.71 20.69
N TRP A 185 13.83 2.70 21.27
CA TRP A 185 12.44 3.05 20.99
C TRP A 185 12.31 3.99 19.80
N ARG A 186 11.28 3.78 19.02
CA ARG A 186 10.79 4.72 18.00
C ARG A 186 9.31 4.99 18.28
N GLY A 187 8.80 6.08 17.75
CA GLY A 187 7.38 6.39 17.80
C GLY A 187 6.89 6.79 16.41
N ASP A 188 5.67 6.45 16.13
CA ASP A 188 4.95 6.82 14.91
C ASP A 188 3.50 7.07 15.32
N VAL A 189 3.10 8.33 15.28
CA VAL A 189 1.78 8.79 15.70
C VAL A 189 1.22 9.70 14.62
N ALA A 190 -0.03 9.48 14.22
CA ALA A 190 -0.70 10.39 13.31
C ALA A 190 -2.07 10.80 13.86
N TRP A 191 -2.54 11.95 13.42
CA TRP A 191 -3.92 12.40 13.50
C TRP A 191 -4.42 12.69 12.09
N ILE A 192 -5.46 11.98 11.66
CA ILE A 192 -6.01 11.99 10.32
C ILE A 192 -7.48 12.37 10.41
N GLY A 193 -7.88 13.38 9.66
CA GLY A 193 -9.28 13.84 9.57
C GLY A 193 -10.04 13.27 8.37
N ASN A 194 -9.32 12.76 7.37
CA ASN A 194 -9.92 12.14 6.19
C ASN A 194 -9.00 11.08 5.58
N VAL A 195 -9.59 9.99 5.13
CA VAL A 195 -8.94 8.94 4.35
C VAL A 195 -9.51 8.94 2.95
N ASN A 196 -8.69 9.28 1.95
CA ASN A 196 -9.07 9.21 0.54
C ASN A 196 -8.85 7.77 0.08
N ARG A 197 -9.90 7.12 -0.41
CA ARG A 197 -9.87 5.70 -0.77
C ARG A 197 -9.65 5.49 -2.27
N VAL A 198 -9.42 4.25 -2.66
CA VAL A 198 -9.10 3.86 -4.05
C VAL A 198 -10.24 4.06 -5.07
N PHE A 199 -11.44 4.42 -4.63
CA PHE A 199 -12.64 4.50 -5.48
C PHE A 199 -12.75 5.80 -6.29
N GLY A 200 -11.71 6.65 -6.25
CA GLY A 200 -11.70 7.98 -6.89
C GLY A 200 -12.53 9.02 -6.11
N PRO A 201 -12.35 10.31 -6.41
CA PRO A 201 -12.93 11.40 -5.60
C PRO A 201 -14.47 11.47 -5.64
N ASP A 202 -15.07 10.97 -6.71
CA ASP A 202 -16.54 11.02 -6.94
C ASP A 202 -17.26 9.70 -6.62
N GLY A 203 -16.51 8.68 -6.14
CA GLY A 203 -17.05 7.36 -5.88
C GLY A 203 -17.93 7.28 -4.62
N PRO A 204 -18.87 6.34 -4.57
CA PRO A 204 -19.48 5.96 -3.32
C PRO A 204 -18.40 5.32 -2.43
N ASN A 205 -18.19 5.75 -1.24
CA ASN A 205 -17.09 5.35 -0.37
C ASN A 205 -15.71 5.95 -0.77
N ALA A 206 -15.69 7.07 -1.49
CA ALA A 206 -14.46 7.79 -1.83
C ALA A 206 -13.66 8.23 -0.60
N ASP A 207 -14.36 8.60 0.47
CA ASP A 207 -13.79 9.14 1.70
C ASP A 207 -14.25 8.34 2.93
N LEU A 208 -13.38 8.27 3.93
CA LEU A 208 -13.72 7.98 5.32
C LEU A 208 -13.30 9.17 6.16
N ARG A 209 -14.27 9.99 6.58
CA ARG A 209 -14.05 11.17 7.43
C ARG A 209 -14.26 10.80 8.89
N GLY A 210 -13.55 11.51 9.76
CA GLY A 210 -13.65 11.29 11.21
C GLY A 210 -12.33 11.58 11.92
N THR A 211 -12.09 10.87 13.01
CA THR A 211 -10.87 10.96 13.80
C THR A 211 -10.13 9.63 13.79
N VAL A 212 -9.01 9.59 13.06
CA VAL A 212 -8.16 8.39 12.95
C VAL A 212 -6.83 8.66 13.64
N ILE A 213 -6.53 7.90 14.70
CA ILE A 213 -5.30 8.05 15.49
C ILE A 213 -4.56 6.70 15.56
N PRO A 214 -3.69 6.41 14.61
CA PRO A 214 -2.77 5.28 14.69
C PRO A 214 -1.55 5.66 15.54
N VAL A 215 -1.26 4.85 16.55
CA VAL A 215 -0.08 4.97 17.42
C VAL A 215 0.71 3.69 17.39
N ARG A 216 2.00 3.78 17.09
CA ARG A 216 2.95 2.66 17.14
C ARG A 216 4.20 3.05 17.90
N LEU A 217 4.72 2.10 18.68
CA LEU A 217 5.91 2.30 19.51
C LEU A 217 6.93 1.17 19.26
N PRO A 218 7.57 1.10 18.08
CA PRO A 218 8.54 0.07 17.78
C PRO A 218 9.73 0.11 18.75
N TYR A 219 10.06 -1.04 19.30
CA TYR A 219 11.22 -1.25 20.15
C TYR A 219 12.14 -2.31 19.56
N THR A 220 13.40 -1.95 19.32
CA THR A 220 14.44 -2.85 18.82
C THR A 220 15.42 -3.17 19.95
N PRO A 221 15.21 -4.28 20.71
CA PRO A 221 16.09 -4.67 21.82
C PRO A 221 17.46 -5.11 21.34
N VAL A 222 17.49 -5.86 20.26
CA VAL A 222 18.68 -6.35 19.59
C VAL A 222 18.49 -6.25 18.09
N GLU A 223 19.58 -6.23 17.35
CA GLU A 223 19.54 -6.17 15.89
C GLU A 223 18.69 -7.30 15.28
N ASN A 224 17.93 -6.97 14.27
CA ASN A 224 16.99 -7.89 13.57
C ASN A 224 15.80 -8.41 14.41
N HIS A 225 15.52 -7.80 15.56
CA HIS A 225 14.36 -8.12 16.39
C HIS A 225 13.61 -6.86 16.77
N GLU A 226 12.35 -6.80 16.44
CA GLU A 226 11.49 -5.66 16.68
C GLU A 226 10.18 -6.09 17.35
N LEU A 227 9.84 -5.42 18.44
CA LEU A 227 8.58 -5.55 19.16
C LEU A 227 7.81 -4.26 19.00
N VAL A 228 6.55 -4.31 18.55
CA VAL A 228 5.76 -3.11 18.27
C VAL A 228 4.40 -3.19 18.97
N PRO A 229 4.27 -2.61 20.17
CA PRO A 229 2.94 -2.31 20.70
C PRO A 229 2.29 -1.21 19.86
N TYR A 230 0.99 -1.36 19.61
CA TYR A 230 0.21 -0.40 18.84
C TYR A 230 -1.19 -0.21 19.41
N LEU A 231 -1.72 0.99 19.19
CA LEU A 231 -3.10 1.38 19.49
C LEU A 231 -3.66 2.09 18.25
N TYR A 232 -4.78 1.61 17.73
CA TYR A 232 -5.50 2.24 16.64
C TYR A 232 -6.88 2.67 17.13
N TRP A 233 -7.14 3.97 17.05
CA TRP A 233 -8.45 4.57 17.31
C TRP A 233 -8.98 5.11 15.99
N PHE A 234 -9.97 4.42 15.43
CA PHE A 234 -10.59 4.77 14.17
C PHE A 234 -12.06 5.08 14.42
N ASP A 235 -12.42 6.35 14.45
CA ASP A 235 -13.77 6.85 14.63
C ASP A 235 -14.18 7.56 13.34
N PHE A 236 -15.18 7.00 12.65
CA PHE A 236 -15.63 7.49 11.36
C PHE A 236 -17.08 7.98 11.43
N ASP A 237 -17.30 9.09 10.77
CA ASP A 237 -18.62 9.66 10.58
C ASP A 237 -19.34 9.02 9.37
N SER A 238 -20.65 8.87 9.45
CA SER A 238 -21.49 8.66 8.27
C SER A 238 -21.67 9.98 7.52
N GLY A 239 -21.50 9.97 6.22
CA GLY A 239 -21.50 11.20 5.42
C GLY A 239 -21.94 10.99 3.98
N ARG A 240 -21.89 12.06 3.20
CA ARG A 240 -22.35 12.09 1.80
C ARG A 240 -21.70 11.04 0.90
N ASN A 241 -20.38 10.84 1.08
CA ASN A 241 -19.59 9.89 0.28
C ASN A 241 -19.39 8.54 0.96
N ASN A 242 -19.92 8.36 2.17
CA ASN A 242 -19.92 7.11 2.91
C ASN A 242 -21.08 7.09 3.91
N SER A 243 -22.20 6.51 3.52
CA SER A 243 -23.41 6.44 4.37
C SER A 243 -23.29 5.50 5.57
N ASN A 244 -22.23 4.67 5.62
CA ASN A 244 -22.02 3.64 6.63
C ASN A 244 -20.63 3.73 7.28
N GLY A 245 -20.05 4.92 7.34
CA GLY A 245 -18.70 5.14 7.93
C GLY A 245 -18.59 4.62 9.35
N GLU A 246 -19.61 4.87 10.16
CA GLU A 246 -19.71 4.45 11.56
C GLU A 246 -19.51 2.94 11.76
N ASN A 247 -19.88 2.09 10.79
CA ASN A 247 -19.66 0.64 10.86
C ASN A 247 -18.18 0.24 10.91
N PHE A 248 -17.28 1.16 10.58
CA PHE A 248 -15.83 0.97 10.61
C PHE A 248 -15.16 1.55 11.85
N SER A 249 -15.92 2.17 12.77
CA SER A 249 -15.39 2.77 14.00
C SER A 249 -14.94 1.69 14.98
N THR A 250 -13.63 1.64 15.25
CA THR A 250 -13.00 0.58 16.05
C THR A 250 -11.86 1.09 16.89
N GLY A 251 -11.74 0.56 18.12
CA GLY A 251 -10.54 0.65 18.96
C GLY A 251 -9.78 -0.67 18.96
N THR A 252 -8.54 -0.66 18.52
CA THR A 252 -7.69 -1.87 18.41
C THR A 252 -6.42 -1.68 19.23
N LEU A 253 -6.15 -2.59 20.18
CA LEU A 253 -4.91 -2.67 20.94
C LEU A 253 -4.19 -3.97 20.57
N GLY A 254 -2.92 -3.88 20.23
CA GLY A 254 -2.17 -5.06 19.84
C GLY A 254 -0.67 -4.93 20.00
N LEU A 255 -0.04 -6.04 19.68
CA LEU A 255 1.40 -6.22 19.73
C LEU A 255 1.82 -7.10 18.55
N HIS A 256 2.88 -6.72 17.84
CA HIS A 256 3.54 -7.68 16.97
C HIS A 256 5.03 -7.74 17.23
N TYR A 257 5.59 -8.86 16.87
CA TYR A 257 7.00 -9.16 16.96
C TYR A 257 7.49 -9.66 15.59
N HIS A 258 8.47 -8.97 15.06
CA HIS A 258 9.20 -9.38 13.87
C HIS A 258 10.62 -9.75 14.25
N GLY A 259 11.05 -10.91 13.83
CA GLY A 259 12.40 -11.37 14.02
C GLY A 259 13.01 -11.89 12.73
N SER A 260 14.33 -11.76 12.58
CA SER A 260 15.02 -12.33 11.44
C SER A 260 16.45 -12.78 11.79
N CYS A 261 16.87 -13.84 11.11
CA CYS A 261 18.26 -14.31 11.07
C CYS A 261 18.78 -14.12 9.64
N PRO A 262 19.54 -13.08 9.35
CA PRO A 262 20.11 -12.88 8.02
C PRO A 262 21.07 -14.01 7.65
N ARG A 263 21.25 -14.22 6.36
CA ARG A 263 22.05 -15.34 5.81
C ARG A 263 23.46 -15.45 6.44
N GLY A 264 24.18 -14.35 6.54
CA GLY A 264 25.54 -14.34 7.09
C GLY A 264 26.41 -15.47 6.52
N GLN A 265 26.94 -16.33 7.42
CA GLN A 265 27.71 -17.54 7.05
C GLN A 265 26.82 -18.78 6.83
N ARG A 266 25.48 -18.66 7.00
CA ARG A 266 24.52 -19.75 6.80
C ARG A 266 24.14 -19.90 5.34
N SER A 267 23.62 -21.08 4.96
CA SER A 267 23.09 -21.31 3.61
C SER A 267 21.72 -20.68 3.38
N PHE A 268 21.05 -20.21 4.43
CA PHE A 268 19.71 -19.64 4.38
C PHE A 268 19.57 -18.42 5.29
N ALA A 269 18.59 -17.55 4.99
CA ALA A 269 18.02 -16.55 5.89
C ALA A 269 16.68 -17.04 6.40
N TRP A 270 16.31 -16.66 7.62
CA TRP A 270 15.03 -17.01 8.23
C TRP A 270 14.40 -15.77 8.82
N ASP A 271 13.12 -15.55 8.57
CA ASP A 271 12.32 -14.48 9.17
C ASP A 271 10.98 -15.02 9.67
N TRP A 272 10.44 -14.38 10.71
CA TRP A 272 9.14 -14.71 11.27
C TRP A 272 8.41 -13.48 11.74
N TRP A 273 7.08 -13.57 11.74
CA TRP A 273 6.17 -12.53 12.15
C TRP A 273 5.10 -13.11 13.05
N LEU A 274 4.95 -12.55 14.25
CA LEU A 274 3.90 -12.90 15.21
C LEU A 274 3.12 -11.64 15.55
N SER A 275 1.79 -11.73 15.58
CA SER A 275 0.94 -10.60 15.94
C SER A 275 -0.29 -11.07 16.71
N ALA A 276 -0.72 -10.26 17.67
CA ALA A 276 -1.97 -10.46 18.39
C ALA A 276 -2.62 -9.11 18.70
N ALA A 277 -3.94 -9.05 18.61
CA ALA A 277 -4.71 -7.86 18.95
C ALA A 277 -6.09 -8.22 19.52
N ILE A 278 -6.64 -7.24 20.24
CA ILE A 278 -8.04 -7.18 20.63
C ILE A 278 -8.66 -5.91 20.03
N GLN A 279 -9.86 -6.02 19.51
CA GLN A 279 -10.63 -4.95 18.91
C GLN A 279 -12.00 -4.86 19.52
N LYS A 280 -12.46 -3.63 19.73
CA LYS A 280 -13.82 -3.30 20.15
C LYS A 280 -14.43 -2.29 19.18
N ASP A 281 -15.75 -2.32 19.10
CA ASP A 281 -16.52 -1.19 18.61
C ASP A 281 -16.28 0.04 19.51
N ILE A 282 -16.35 1.22 18.92
CA ILE A 282 -16.25 2.49 19.64
C ILE A 282 -17.26 3.50 19.07
N GLU A 283 -17.52 4.54 19.85
CA GLU A 283 -18.33 5.69 19.49
C GLU A 283 -19.73 5.27 18.94
N ASN A 284 -20.07 5.70 17.73
CA ASN A 284 -21.36 5.47 17.12
C ASN A 284 -21.47 4.18 16.28
N ASN A 285 -20.53 3.24 16.43
CA ASN A 285 -20.62 1.96 15.71
C ASN A 285 -21.91 1.23 16.13
N PRO A 286 -22.81 0.87 15.20
CA PRO A 286 -24.09 0.22 15.52
C PRO A 286 -23.94 -1.24 15.98
N LYS A 287 -22.73 -1.81 15.92
CA LYS A 287 -22.45 -3.18 16.35
C LYS A 287 -21.75 -3.15 17.71
N ASP A 288 -22.13 -4.04 18.61
CA ASP A 288 -21.46 -4.25 19.92
C ASP A 288 -20.67 -5.56 19.83
N TYR A 289 -19.34 -5.46 19.90
CA TYR A 289 -18.47 -6.62 19.79
C TYR A 289 -17.10 -6.44 20.47
N THR A 290 -16.47 -7.56 20.77
CA THR A 290 -15.06 -7.65 21.14
C THR A 290 -14.47 -8.84 20.44
N GLU A 291 -13.55 -8.56 19.49
CA GLU A 291 -12.95 -9.60 18.67
C GLU A 291 -11.42 -9.63 18.78
N ARG A 292 -10.85 -10.75 18.33
CA ARG A 292 -9.42 -11.04 18.45
C ARG A 292 -8.81 -11.25 17.07
N TYR A 293 -7.53 -10.94 17.00
CA TYR A 293 -6.68 -11.16 15.83
C TYR A 293 -5.41 -11.88 16.22
N PHE A 294 -4.97 -12.84 15.40
CA PHE A 294 -3.68 -13.50 15.52
C PHE A 294 -3.07 -13.71 14.14
N LEU A 295 -1.75 -13.57 14.06
CA LEU A 295 -0.95 -13.94 12.91
C LEU A 295 0.32 -14.63 13.40
N ALA A 296 0.63 -15.79 12.79
CA ALA A 296 1.94 -16.41 12.90
C ALA A 296 2.41 -16.78 11.48
N GLU A 297 3.52 -16.20 11.06
CA GLU A 297 4.14 -16.46 9.76
C GLU A 297 5.63 -16.74 9.91
N SER A 298 6.16 -17.63 9.08
CA SER A 298 7.58 -17.92 9.02
C SER A 298 8.04 -18.15 7.58
N ASN A 299 9.23 -17.65 7.25
CA ASN A 299 9.81 -17.72 5.91
C ASN A 299 11.28 -18.10 5.97
N VAL A 300 11.68 -19.06 5.15
CA VAL A 300 13.08 -19.44 4.94
C VAL A 300 13.47 -19.12 3.51
N LYS A 301 14.59 -18.44 3.33
CA LYS A 301 15.09 -17.96 2.03
C LYS A 301 16.48 -18.52 1.78
N PHE A 302 16.61 -19.29 0.71
CA PHE A 302 17.85 -19.75 0.13
C PHE A 302 18.31 -18.80 -0.97
N GLU A 303 19.33 -19.17 -1.74
CA GLU A 303 19.84 -18.34 -2.84
C GLU A 303 18.79 -18.12 -3.94
N HIS A 304 18.16 -19.21 -4.36
CA HIS A 304 17.19 -19.19 -5.47
C HIS A 304 15.78 -19.54 -5.02
N PHE A 305 15.60 -20.14 -3.87
CA PHE A 305 14.32 -20.63 -3.39
C PHE A 305 13.92 -19.95 -2.08
N SER A 306 12.63 -19.78 -1.89
CA SER A 306 12.05 -19.42 -0.60
C SER A 306 10.83 -20.30 -0.31
N PHE A 307 10.64 -20.60 0.97
CA PHE A 307 9.49 -21.36 1.46
C PHE A 307 8.99 -20.66 2.71
N GLY A 308 7.68 -20.64 2.88
CA GLY A 308 7.08 -20.08 4.06
C GLY A 308 5.65 -20.53 4.21
N GLY A 309 5.03 -20.06 5.27
CA GLY A 309 3.63 -20.29 5.54
C GLY A 309 3.22 -19.57 6.79
N GLY A 310 1.94 -19.57 7.05
CA GLY A 310 1.38 -18.91 8.20
C GLY A 310 -0.05 -19.31 8.47
N TYR A 311 -0.53 -18.79 9.56
CA TYR A 311 -1.93 -18.82 9.93
C TYR A 311 -2.35 -17.44 10.41
N GLU A 312 -3.39 -16.89 9.79
CA GLU A 312 -4.01 -15.64 10.17
C GLU A 312 -5.44 -15.87 10.64
N TYR A 313 -5.80 -15.27 11.75
CA TYR A 313 -7.10 -15.41 12.41
C TYR A 313 -7.70 -14.02 12.65
N LEU A 314 -8.85 -13.78 12.07
CA LEU A 314 -9.73 -12.63 12.36
C LEU A 314 -11.01 -13.20 12.96
N GLY A 315 -11.23 -12.94 14.25
CA GLY A 315 -12.36 -13.47 14.98
C GLY A 315 -13.70 -12.94 14.48
N GLY A 316 -14.77 -13.72 14.71
CA GLY A 316 -16.15 -13.34 14.42
C GLY A 316 -17.11 -14.02 15.36
N THR A 317 -18.25 -13.34 15.66
CA THR A 317 -19.30 -13.80 16.58
C THR A 317 -20.55 -14.30 15.87
N GLY A 318 -20.60 -14.32 14.53
CA GLY A 318 -21.83 -14.51 13.76
C GLY A 318 -22.68 -13.24 13.60
N LYS A 319 -22.28 -12.12 14.27
CA LYS A 319 -22.96 -10.82 14.18
C LYS A 319 -21.97 -9.71 13.79
N ALA A 320 -20.75 -9.79 14.23
CA ALA A 320 -19.67 -8.89 13.93
C ALA A 320 -18.35 -9.66 13.86
N ALA A 321 -17.35 -9.06 13.26
CA ALA A 321 -16.01 -9.64 13.11
C ALA A 321 -14.92 -8.59 13.35
N PHE A 322 -13.72 -9.05 13.58
CA PHE A 322 -12.51 -8.22 13.58
C PHE A 322 -12.33 -7.61 12.18
N ILE A 323 -12.25 -6.30 12.06
CA ILE A 323 -12.13 -5.58 10.79
C ILE A 323 -10.85 -4.77 10.71
N THR A 324 -10.36 -4.55 9.49
CA THR A 324 -9.15 -3.76 9.22
C THR A 324 -9.43 -2.74 8.10
N PRO A 325 -10.25 -1.71 8.37
CA PRO A 325 -10.82 -0.83 7.34
C PRO A 325 -9.80 -0.02 6.55
N LEU A 326 -8.59 0.18 7.07
CA LEU A 326 -7.53 0.96 6.44
C LEU A 326 -6.35 0.11 5.95
N ALA A 327 -6.52 -1.21 5.89
CA ALA A 327 -5.50 -2.15 5.41
C ALA A 327 -5.27 -2.07 3.90
N THR A 328 -4.11 -2.54 3.45
CA THR A 328 -3.88 -2.95 2.06
C THR A 328 -4.46 -4.35 1.87
N LEU A 329 -5.78 -4.46 1.79
CA LEU A 329 -6.54 -5.70 1.92
C LEU A 329 -6.14 -6.77 0.90
N HIS A 330 -5.90 -6.41 -0.37
CA HIS A 330 -5.46 -7.33 -1.45
C HIS A 330 -4.17 -8.12 -1.11
N LYS A 331 -3.45 -7.73 -0.09
CA LYS A 331 -2.22 -8.40 0.33
C LYS A 331 -2.49 -9.64 1.21
N PHE A 332 -3.71 -9.78 1.71
CA PHE A 332 -4.10 -10.74 2.73
C PHE A 332 -5.30 -11.58 2.28
N GLN A 333 -5.45 -12.79 2.81
CA GLN A 333 -6.55 -13.73 2.52
C GLN A 333 -6.81 -13.93 1.02
N GLY A 334 -5.74 -14.16 0.25
CA GLY A 334 -5.81 -14.42 -1.18
C GLY A 334 -5.98 -13.18 -2.07
N TRP A 335 -5.64 -13.30 -3.35
CA TRP A 335 -5.67 -12.20 -4.31
C TRP A 335 -6.98 -12.14 -5.11
N ALA A 336 -7.86 -13.14 -4.97
CA ALA A 336 -9.21 -13.10 -5.52
C ALA A 336 -10.11 -12.06 -4.82
N ASP A 337 -9.62 -11.46 -3.71
CA ASP A 337 -10.29 -10.39 -2.95
C ASP A 337 -11.65 -10.79 -2.35
N GLN A 338 -11.85 -12.07 -1.99
CA GLN A 338 -13.10 -12.54 -1.43
C GLN A 338 -13.32 -12.10 0.02
N PHE A 339 -12.23 -11.78 0.73
CA PHE A 339 -12.24 -11.44 2.15
C PHE A 339 -11.83 -9.98 2.43
N LEU A 340 -12.07 -9.04 1.47
CA LEU A 340 -11.84 -7.60 1.69
C LEU A 340 -12.66 -7.07 2.88
N ASN A 341 -13.82 -7.66 3.14
CA ASN A 341 -14.56 -7.49 4.38
C ASN A 341 -14.54 -8.83 5.12
N THR A 342 -14.10 -8.83 6.37
CA THR A 342 -14.13 -10.04 7.19
C THR A 342 -15.59 -10.49 7.36
N PRO A 343 -15.91 -11.76 7.03
CA PRO A 343 -17.25 -12.33 7.29
C PRO A 343 -17.62 -12.23 8.76
N VAL A 344 -18.91 -12.14 9.07
CA VAL A 344 -19.39 -12.04 10.47
C VAL A 344 -19.00 -13.24 11.35
N ASP A 345 -18.79 -14.39 10.73
CA ASP A 345 -18.28 -15.61 11.39
C ASP A 345 -16.75 -15.66 11.50
N GLY A 346 -16.10 -14.54 11.11
CA GLY A 346 -14.64 -14.42 11.07
C GLY A 346 -14.00 -15.20 9.93
N VAL A 347 -12.67 -15.11 9.81
CA VAL A 347 -11.88 -15.89 8.85
C VAL A 347 -10.57 -16.38 9.46
N GLY A 348 -10.32 -17.66 9.34
CA GLY A 348 -9.03 -18.29 9.57
C GLY A 348 -8.42 -18.68 8.22
N ASP A 349 -7.22 -18.19 7.95
CA ASP A 349 -6.46 -18.41 6.72
C ASP A 349 -5.19 -19.18 7.03
N ALA A 350 -5.15 -20.46 6.65
CA ALA A 350 -3.95 -21.29 6.70
C ALA A 350 -3.30 -21.31 5.31
N TYR A 351 -2.07 -20.83 5.20
CA TYR A 351 -1.41 -20.74 3.91
C TYR A 351 0.03 -21.24 3.91
N VAL A 352 0.45 -21.74 2.74
CA VAL A 352 1.83 -22.07 2.42
C VAL A 352 2.26 -21.31 1.18
N LYS A 353 3.52 -20.91 1.12
CA LYS A 353 4.05 -20.15 -0.01
C LYS A 353 5.43 -20.64 -0.42
N GLY A 354 5.69 -20.59 -1.73
CA GLY A 354 6.97 -20.91 -2.33
C GLY A 354 7.40 -19.82 -3.29
N GLY A 355 8.68 -19.64 -3.45
CA GLY A 355 9.24 -18.69 -4.41
C GLY A 355 10.51 -19.20 -5.05
N PHE A 356 10.74 -18.77 -6.29
CA PHE A 356 11.94 -19.09 -7.06
C PHE A 356 12.45 -17.83 -7.75
N LYS A 357 13.75 -17.55 -7.59
CA LYS A 357 14.44 -16.43 -8.23
C LYS A 357 15.57 -16.92 -9.10
N TRP A 358 15.54 -16.51 -10.37
CA TRP A 358 16.58 -16.84 -11.34
C TRP A 358 16.91 -15.63 -12.23
N GLY A 359 18.08 -15.04 -12.00
CA GLY A 359 18.48 -13.81 -12.69
C GLY A 359 17.49 -12.68 -12.48
N SER A 360 16.86 -12.22 -13.56
CA SER A 360 15.83 -11.17 -13.56
C SER A 360 14.41 -11.67 -13.34
N PHE A 361 14.20 -13.00 -13.22
CA PHE A 361 12.90 -13.61 -13.00
C PHE A 361 12.66 -13.89 -11.53
N ASN A 362 11.44 -13.56 -11.04
CA ASN A 362 10.93 -13.98 -9.75
C ASN A 362 9.60 -14.68 -9.97
N PHE A 363 9.42 -15.83 -9.33
CA PHE A 363 8.17 -16.60 -9.34
C PHE A 363 7.72 -16.81 -7.90
N GLY A 364 6.43 -16.72 -7.67
CA GLY A 364 5.81 -17.01 -6.38
C GLY A 364 4.54 -17.81 -6.57
N LEU A 365 4.26 -18.69 -5.63
CA LEU A 365 3.04 -19.47 -5.52
C LEU A 365 2.60 -19.44 -4.05
N ILE A 366 1.29 -19.27 -3.83
CA ILE A 366 0.68 -19.35 -2.50
C ILE A 366 -0.55 -20.23 -2.62
N TYR A 367 -0.77 -21.08 -1.63
CA TYR A 367 -1.99 -21.83 -1.46
C TYR A 367 -2.60 -21.49 -0.11
N HIS A 368 -3.88 -21.14 -0.12
CA HIS A 368 -4.69 -20.76 1.03
C HIS A 368 -5.80 -21.78 1.27
N ASN A 369 -6.10 -22.05 2.53
CA ASN A 369 -7.31 -22.74 2.95
C ASN A 369 -8.04 -21.88 3.98
N PHE A 370 -9.28 -21.54 3.68
CA PHE A 370 -10.09 -20.59 4.45
C PHE A 370 -11.20 -21.29 5.21
N ARG A 371 -11.38 -20.90 6.46
CA ARG A 371 -12.48 -21.38 7.30
C ARG A 371 -13.05 -20.27 8.15
N SER A 372 -14.32 -20.38 8.53
CA SER A 372 -14.89 -19.53 9.56
C SER A 372 -14.20 -19.77 10.90
N THR A 373 -14.10 -18.73 11.72
CA THR A 373 -13.59 -18.86 13.10
C THR A 373 -14.69 -19.24 14.10
N THR A 374 -15.95 -19.08 13.68
CA THR A 374 -17.16 -19.46 14.41
C THR A 374 -18.13 -20.11 13.43
N GLY A 375 -18.93 -21.08 13.85
CA GLY A 375 -19.94 -21.76 13.01
C GLY A 375 -19.42 -22.98 12.26
N GLY A 376 -18.11 -23.14 12.09
CA GLY A 376 -17.51 -24.35 11.49
C GLY A 376 -17.65 -24.46 9.97
N LEU A 377 -17.89 -23.32 9.27
CA LEU A 377 -18.05 -23.27 7.82
C LEU A 377 -16.70 -23.44 7.11
N ASP A 378 -16.68 -24.20 6.02
CA ASP A 378 -15.56 -24.22 5.08
C ASP A 378 -15.75 -23.11 4.05
N TYR A 379 -14.80 -22.18 3.96
CA TYR A 379 -14.90 -21.08 2.99
C TYR A 379 -14.23 -21.41 1.65
N GLY A 380 -13.59 -22.58 1.56
CA GLY A 380 -12.91 -23.00 0.36
C GLY A 380 -11.41 -22.71 0.38
N ASN A 381 -10.84 -22.61 -0.81
CA ASN A 381 -9.39 -22.48 -0.97
C ASN A 381 -9.04 -21.54 -2.15
N GLU A 382 -7.79 -21.05 -2.16
CA GLU A 382 -7.28 -20.21 -3.23
C GLU A 382 -5.86 -20.59 -3.59
N THR A 383 -5.57 -20.54 -4.89
CA THR A 383 -4.21 -20.67 -5.41
C THR A 383 -3.81 -19.38 -6.10
N ASP A 384 -2.74 -18.76 -5.60
CA ASP A 384 -2.17 -17.53 -6.12
C ASP A 384 -0.83 -17.77 -6.79
N ALA A 385 -0.60 -17.20 -7.97
CA ALA A 385 0.68 -17.26 -8.67
C ALA A 385 1.13 -15.89 -9.16
N VAL A 386 2.43 -15.61 -9.10
CA VAL A 386 3.03 -14.40 -9.64
C VAL A 386 4.31 -14.72 -10.39
N ALA A 387 4.48 -14.06 -11.52
CA ALA A 387 5.73 -14.04 -12.28
C ALA A 387 6.13 -12.59 -12.56
N GLU A 388 7.37 -12.25 -12.22
CA GLU A 388 7.93 -10.94 -12.48
C GLU A 388 9.20 -11.08 -13.32
N PHE A 389 9.37 -10.16 -14.27
CA PHE A 389 10.58 -10.06 -15.08
C PHE A 389 11.09 -8.62 -15.09
N LYS A 390 12.27 -8.41 -14.52
CA LYS A 390 12.96 -7.13 -14.56
C LYS A 390 13.74 -7.03 -15.86
N VAL A 391 13.15 -6.39 -16.88
CA VAL A 391 13.77 -6.19 -18.20
C VAL A 391 15.03 -5.34 -18.07
N ASN A 392 14.93 -4.22 -17.35
CA ASN A 392 16.04 -3.34 -17.02
C ASN A 392 15.69 -2.52 -15.76
N ARG A 393 16.49 -1.50 -15.43
CA ARG A 393 16.23 -0.66 -14.24
C ARG A 393 14.93 0.14 -14.30
N TRP A 394 14.41 0.43 -15.50
CA TRP A 394 13.22 1.26 -15.69
C TRP A 394 11.94 0.46 -15.98
N LEU A 395 12.10 -0.77 -16.44
CA LEU A 395 10.99 -1.57 -16.95
C LEU A 395 10.90 -2.91 -16.23
N LYS A 396 9.73 -3.15 -15.62
CA LYS A 396 9.35 -4.44 -15.03
C LYS A 396 8.03 -4.91 -15.63
N LEU A 397 7.97 -6.18 -15.99
CA LEU A 397 6.75 -6.89 -16.37
C LEU A 397 6.30 -7.76 -15.20
N GLN A 398 4.99 -7.86 -14.98
CA GLN A 398 4.42 -8.71 -13.96
C GLN A 398 3.15 -9.37 -14.48
N ALA A 399 3.02 -10.68 -14.27
CA ALA A 399 1.78 -11.41 -14.42
C ALA A 399 1.38 -12.00 -13.07
N LYS A 400 0.09 -11.92 -12.71
CA LYS A 400 -0.48 -12.55 -11.51
C LYS A 400 -1.71 -13.34 -11.88
N TYR A 401 -2.00 -14.35 -11.10
CA TYR A 401 -3.18 -15.19 -11.22
C TYR A 401 -3.68 -15.54 -9.83
N ALA A 402 -4.99 -15.60 -9.66
CA ALA A 402 -5.68 -16.08 -8.49
C ALA A 402 -6.85 -16.97 -8.91
N ASP A 403 -7.02 -18.09 -8.23
CA ASP A 403 -8.10 -19.04 -8.45
C ASP A 403 -8.67 -19.44 -7.08
N TYR A 404 -9.78 -18.78 -6.72
CA TYR A 404 -10.56 -19.07 -5.51
C TYR A 404 -11.67 -20.06 -5.84
N ARG A 405 -11.71 -21.15 -5.13
CA ARG A 405 -12.77 -22.18 -5.17
C ARG A 405 -13.59 -22.09 -3.90
N ALA A 406 -14.81 -21.66 -4.07
CA ALA A 406 -15.79 -21.47 -3.01
C ALA A 406 -16.33 -22.82 -2.51
N ASP A 407 -16.63 -22.87 -1.21
CA ASP A 407 -17.46 -23.93 -0.64
C ASP A 407 -18.70 -23.29 -0.02
N GLU A 408 -18.71 -22.99 1.27
CA GLU A 408 -19.89 -22.42 1.96
C GLU A 408 -19.88 -20.88 2.03
N PHE A 409 -18.95 -20.23 1.33
CA PHE A 409 -18.83 -18.76 1.32
C PHE A 409 -18.42 -18.24 -0.05
N SER A 410 -19.07 -17.13 -0.47
CA SER A 410 -18.79 -16.41 -1.70
C SER A 410 -19.03 -17.22 -2.99
N GLN A 411 -18.25 -17.05 -4.04
CA GLN A 411 -18.44 -17.63 -5.38
C GLN A 411 -17.08 -17.98 -5.98
N ASP A 412 -17.00 -19.01 -6.81
CA ASP A 412 -15.82 -19.29 -7.61
C ASP A 412 -15.39 -18.05 -8.37
N THR A 413 -14.10 -17.72 -8.24
CA THR A 413 -13.55 -16.49 -8.80
C THR A 413 -12.14 -16.70 -9.33
N GLU A 414 -11.96 -16.50 -10.63
CA GLU A 414 -10.65 -16.45 -11.25
C GLU A 414 -10.27 -15.00 -11.57
N LYS A 415 -9.02 -14.63 -11.27
CA LYS A 415 -8.46 -13.34 -11.65
C LYS A 415 -7.12 -13.50 -12.35
N PHE A 416 -6.90 -12.67 -13.35
CA PHE A 416 -5.62 -12.58 -14.03
C PHE A 416 -5.23 -11.12 -14.23
N TRP A 417 -3.97 -10.82 -13.95
CA TRP A 417 -3.39 -9.49 -14.16
C TRP A 417 -2.13 -9.58 -15.01
N PHE A 418 -1.99 -8.61 -15.89
CA PHE A 418 -0.73 -8.31 -16.54
C PHE A 418 -0.41 -6.83 -16.37
N SER A 419 0.79 -6.53 -15.90
CA SER A 419 1.22 -5.15 -15.65
C SER A 419 2.57 -4.86 -16.29
N ILE A 420 2.68 -3.65 -16.86
CA ILE A 420 3.93 -3.06 -17.34
C ILE A 420 4.20 -1.85 -16.43
N LEU A 421 5.31 -1.89 -15.70
CA LEU A 421 5.72 -0.83 -14.81
C LEU A 421 6.95 -0.15 -15.40
N ILE A 422 6.82 1.16 -15.62
CA ILE A 422 7.87 2.00 -16.22
C ILE A 422 8.19 3.12 -15.25
N ASN A 423 9.40 3.15 -14.72
CA ASN A 423 9.90 4.22 -13.87
C ASN A 423 11.23 4.75 -14.43
N PRO A 424 11.21 5.78 -15.30
CA PRO A 424 12.40 6.37 -15.88
C PRO A 424 13.36 6.97 -14.85
N SER A 425 12.83 7.38 -13.70
CA SER A 425 13.58 7.99 -12.58
C SER A 425 14.26 6.95 -11.67
N ALA A 426 14.10 5.64 -11.94
CA ALA A 426 14.72 4.60 -11.10
C ALA A 426 16.26 4.76 -11.05
N PRO A 427 16.89 4.68 -9.87
CA PRO A 427 18.32 4.89 -9.70
C PRO A 427 19.14 3.89 -10.52
N LYS A 428 20.40 4.32 -10.84
CA LYS A 428 21.35 3.51 -11.63
C LYS A 428 21.81 2.27 -10.87
#